data_d480268423b8104d62a83db7670f6656
#
_entry.id   d480268423b8104d62a83db7670f6656
#
_cell.length_a   1.000
_cell.length_b   1.000
_cell.length_c   1.000
_cell.angle_alpha   90.00
_cell.angle_beta   90.00
_cell.angle_gamma   90.00
#
_symmetry.space_group_name_H-M   'P 1'
#
loop_
_entity.id
_entity.type
_entity.pdbx_description
1 polymer ?
#
loop_
_entity_poly.entity_id
_entity_poly.type
_entity_poly.pdbx_seq_one_letter_code
_entity_poly.pdbx_strand_id
1 'polypeptide(L)'
;RQRQMCIRDRMTALRGPDSSQDALLDEHAVVPETVDVNIRQLDPIPAPRYFIKELPLTDAMRDLVLDSRSQIRDVLHGRDDRLLAIVGPCSIHDPKAAHDYATRLAALNRELGDRLLIVMRVYFEKPRTTIGWKGLINDPDLNGRFDIRKGMWLARKVLTDVLSLGLPAATEWLDPITPQYLCDLISWGAIGARNTESQVHRELASGMSMPIGFKNATDGSIKPAADSCFSAANEHHFLSINLDGQVISAETKGNPDCHLVLRGSSSGPNYDPVSVARALDDLKASKAAGPSDHGLIIDAAHGNCGKDEVVEAQVIEDIASRVAAGERGILGIMMESFLVGGHQDPAPLDQLVYGQSVTDACVPWDRTEQVLRKLADAVATRRAAAE
;
A
#
# COMPACT_ATOMS: atom_id res chain seq x y z
N ARG A 1 -45.81 28.04 5.65
CA ARG A 1 -44.66 29.01 5.44
C ARG A 1 -43.89 29.36 6.71
N GLN A 2 -44.32 29.00 7.92
CA GLN A 2 -43.65 29.35 9.19
C GLN A 2 -42.65 28.27 9.71
N ARG A 3 -42.59 27.07 9.14
CA ARG A 3 -41.65 26.00 9.59
C ARG A 3 -40.28 26.00 8.88
N GLN A 4 -40.12 26.77 7.82
CA GLN A 4 -38.81 26.83 7.10
C GLN A 4 -37.88 27.95 7.58
N MET A 5 -38.40 28.90 8.42
CA MET A 5 -37.57 29.99 8.97
C MET A 5 -36.71 29.56 10.18
N CYS A 6 -37.11 28.52 10.93
CA CYS A 6 -36.37 28.09 12.14
C CYS A 6 -35.11 27.27 11.90
N ILE A 7 -34.85 26.75 10.68
CA ILE A 7 -33.65 25.96 10.39
C ILE A 7 -32.51 26.86 9.92
N ARG A 8 -32.78 27.96 9.25
CA ARG A 8 -31.74 28.89 8.77
C ARG A 8 -31.07 29.68 9.91
N ASP A 9 -31.81 30.03 10.96
CA ASP A 9 -31.28 30.79 12.09
C ASP A 9 -30.46 29.94 13.07
N ARG A 10 -30.61 28.61 13.08
CA ARG A 10 -29.78 27.71 13.88
C ARG A 10 -28.41 27.40 13.25
N MET A 11 -28.29 27.51 11.94
CA MET A 11 -26.98 27.29 11.28
C MET A 11 -26.05 28.51 11.34
N THR A 12 -26.56 29.69 11.65
CA THR A 12 -25.73 30.90 11.84
C THR A 12 -25.08 30.97 13.24
N ALA A 13 -25.60 30.18 14.19
CA ALA A 13 -25.06 30.12 15.56
C ALA A 13 -23.91 29.11 15.75
N LEU A 14 -23.55 28.33 14.68
CA LEU A 14 -22.43 27.39 14.68
C LEU A 14 -21.21 27.90 13.89
N ARG A 15 -21.14 29.19 13.55
CA ARG A 15 -19.89 29.82 13.20
C ARG A 15 -19.10 29.98 14.49
N GLY A 16 -18.12 29.07 14.69
CA GLY A 16 -17.15 29.18 15.78
C GLY A 16 -16.42 30.51 15.76
N PRO A 17 -15.81 30.91 16.87
CA PRO A 17 -15.15 32.20 17.01
C PRO A 17 -14.06 32.39 15.96
N ASP A 18 -13.94 33.64 15.56
CA ASP A 18 -12.99 34.25 14.64
C ASP A 18 -11.56 33.70 14.79
N SER A 19 -10.83 33.66 13.68
CA SER A 19 -9.51 33.09 13.47
C SER A 19 -8.36 33.80 14.24
N SER A 20 -8.59 34.15 15.49
CA SER A 20 -7.56 34.62 16.44
C SER A 20 -7.17 33.48 17.43
N GLN A 21 -7.03 32.24 16.94
CA GLN A 21 -6.62 31.10 17.78
C GLN A 21 -5.10 31.02 18.05
N ASP A 22 -4.33 32.04 17.73
CA ASP A 22 -2.89 32.06 18.07
C ASP A 22 -2.61 32.45 19.57
N ALA A 23 -3.63 32.53 20.40
CA ALA A 23 -3.48 33.07 21.76
C ALA A 23 -3.88 32.14 22.91
N LEU A 24 -4.00 30.84 22.71
CA LEU A 24 -4.43 29.89 23.76
C LEU A 24 -3.65 28.58 23.79
N LEU A 25 -2.35 28.61 23.66
CA LEU A 25 -1.51 27.57 24.26
C LEU A 25 -0.79 28.24 25.45
N ASP A 26 -1.49 28.39 26.56
CA ASP A 26 -0.86 28.55 27.86
C ASP A 26 -0.05 27.24 28.10
N GLU A 27 1.29 27.34 28.03
CA GLU A 27 2.22 26.24 28.28
C GLU A 27 2.07 25.60 29.68
N HIS A 28 1.16 26.12 30.48
CA HIS A 28 0.85 25.69 31.86
C HIS A 28 -0.60 25.23 32.03
N ALA A 29 -1.33 24.92 30.95
CA ALA A 29 -2.65 24.33 31.11
C ALA A 29 -2.51 23.00 31.86
N VAL A 30 -3.05 22.96 33.08
CA VAL A 30 -3.11 21.73 33.89
C VAL A 30 -3.90 20.68 33.09
N VAL A 31 -3.21 19.68 32.58
CA VAL A 31 -3.85 18.56 31.91
C VAL A 31 -4.75 17.85 32.93
N PRO A 32 -6.06 17.74 32.68
CA PRO A 32 -6.95 17.03 33.60
C PRO A 32 -6.43 15.62 33.86
N GLU A 33 -6.51 15.15 35.11
CA GLU A 33 -6.10 13.78 35.50
C GLU A 33 -6.82 12.65 34.71
N THR A 34 -7.82 13.01 33.92
CA THR A 34 -8.61 12.09 33.08
C THR A 34 -8.08 11.99 31.64
N VAL A 35 -7.08 12.78 31.24
CA VAL A 35 -6.55 12.84 29.86
C VAL A 35 -5.06 12.54 29.90
N ASP A 36 -4.59 11.77 28.92
CA ASP A 36 -3.17 11.45 28.68
C ASP A 36 -2.43 10.75 29.83
N VAL A 37 -3.16 10.14 30.77
CA VAL A 37 -2.59 9.51 31.99
C VAL A 37 -1.56 8.39 31.69
N ASN A 38 -1.58 7.82 30.48
CA ASN A 38 -0.65 6.80 30.02
C ASN A 38 0.35 7.33 28.99
N ILE A 39 0.35 8.62 28.65
CA ILE A 39 1.27 9.25 27.71
C ILE A 39 2.43 9.85 28.50
N ARG A 40 3.66 9.54 28.09
CA ARG A 40 4.87 10.12 28.71
C ARG A 40 5.27 11.44 28.10
N GLN A 41 5.08 11.57 26.78
CA GLN A 41 5.59 12.68 26.00
C GLN A 41 4.79 12.81 24.70
N LEU A 42 4.52 14.04 24.30
CA LEU A 42 3.93 14.41 23.03
C LEU A 42 4.93 15.27 22.28
N ASP A 43 5.47 14.76 21.16
CA ASP A 43 6.39 15.48 20.29
C ASP A 43 5.68 15.88 19.01
N PRO A 44 5.56 17.17 18.68
CA PRO A 44 4.91 17.59 17.45
C PRO A 44 5.73 17.20 16.23
N ILE A 45 5.06 16.62 15.22
CA ILE A 45 5.61 16.34 13.91
C ILE A 45 5.27 17.52 12.99
N PRO A 46 6.22 18.04 12.18
CA PRO A 46 5.91 19.07 11.20
C PRO A 46 4.78 18.67 10.26
N ALA A 47 3.95 19.61 9.86
CA ALA A 47 2.83 19.37 8.96
C ALA A 47 3.28 18.75 7.61
N PRO A 48 2.42 17.99 6.90
CA PRO A 48 2.74 17.39 5.62
C PRO A 48 3.34 18.35 4.60
N ARG A 49 2.83 19.59 4.53
CA ARG A 49 3.33 20.66 3.65
C ARG A 49 4.82 20.94 3.85
N TYR A 50 5.35 20.81 5.05
CA TYR A 50 6.78 20.98 5.31
C TYR A 50 7.62 19.93 4.58
N PHE A 51 7.26 18.66 4.71
CA PHE A 51 7.98 17.54 4.05
C PHE A 51 7.84 17.61 2.52
N ILE A 52 6.67 17.98 2.01
CA ILE A 52 6.45 18.19 0.57
C ILE A 52 7.34 19.31 0.04
N LYS A 53 7.53 20.40 0.79
CA LYS A 53 8.40 21.50 0.41
C LYS A 53 9.88 21.14 0.44
N GLU A 54 10.30 20.33 1.43
CA GLU A 54 11.69 19.86 1.56
C GLU A 54 12.06 18.83 0.47
N LEU A 55 11.13 17.96 0.12
CA LEU A 55 11.28 16.89 -0.87
C LEU A 55 10.12 16.98 -1.88
N PRO A 56 10.16 17.95 -2.80
CA PRO A 56 9.07 18.20 -3.73
C PRO A 56 8.99 17.13 -4.81
N LEU A 57 7.79 16.91 -5.30
CA LEU A 57 7.53 16.15 -6.50
C LEU A 57 7.97 16.97 -7.72
N THR A 58 8.88 16.43 -8.54
CA THR A 58 9.22 17.04 -9.83
C THR A 58 8.13 16.78 -10.87
N ASP A 59 8.09 17.56 -11.96
CA ASP A 59 7.13 17.35 -13.04
C ASP A 59 7.23 15.93 -13.61
N ALA A 60 8.44 15.40 -13.83
CA ALA A 60 8.65 14.05 -14.33
C ALA A 60 8.14 12.97 -13.35
N MET A 61 8.34 13.15 -12.05
CA MET A 61 7.81 12.22 -11.04
C MET A 61 6.27 12.29 -10.98
N ARG A 62 5.71 13.51 -11.05
CA ARG A 62 4.25 13.68 -11.09
C ARG A 62 3.64 12.96 -12.27
N ASP A 63 4.21 13.16 -13.46
CA ASP A 63 3.72 12.54 -14.69
C ASP A 63 3.83 11.01 -14.60
N LEU A 64 4.96 10.48 -14.08
CA LEU A 64 5.12 9.04 -13.81
C LEU A 64 4.02 8.49 -12.86
N VAL A 65 3.73 9.19 -11.76
CA VAL A 65 2.69 8.75 -10.82
C VAL A 65 1.30 8.79 -11.47
N LEU A 66 0.96 9.82 -12.20
CA LEU A 66 -0.33 9.93 -12.89
C LEU A 66 -0.50 8.87 -13.98
N ASP A 67 0.53 8.67 -14.79
CA ASP A 67 0.52 7.67 -15.87
C ASP A 67 0.44 6.25 -15.31
N SER A 68 1.24 5.93 -14.30
CA SER A 68 1.22 4.61 -13.68
C SER A 68 -0.10 4.31 -12.98
N ARG A 69 -0.72 5.28 -12.30
CA ARG A 69 -2.08 5.12 -11.75
C ARG A 69 -3.10 4.82 -12.86
N SER A 70 -2.99 5.50 -13.99
CA SER A 70 -3.87 5.24 -15.14
C SER A 70 -3.65 3.85 -15.71
N GLN A 71 -2.39 3.45 -15.93
CA GLN A 71 -2.04 2.12 -16.45
C GLN A 71 -2.47 1.00 -15.50
N ILE A 72 -2.27 1.16 -14.18
CA ILE A 72 -2.75 0.18 -13.19
C ILE A 72 -4.27 0.06 -13.26
N ARG A 73 -4.99 1.17 -13.36
CA ARG A 73 -6.44 1.18 -13.55
C ARG A 73 -6.85 0.44 -14.83
N ASP A 74 -6.11 0.63 -15.92
CA ASP A 74 -6.41 -0.04 -17.18
C ASP A 74 -6.22 -1.56 -17.08
N VAL A 75 -5.17 -2.03 -16.39
CA VAL A 75 -4.98 -3.46 -16.08
C VAL A 75 -6.14 -3.99 -15.24
N LEU A 76 -6.50 -3.29 -14.15
CA LEU A 76 -7.56 -3.71 -13.23
C LEU A 76 -8.94 -3.80 -13.91
N HIS A 77 -9.20 -2.96 -14.90
CA HIS A 77 -10.45 -2.94 -15.67
C HIS A 77 -10.38 -3.70 -16.99
N GLY A 78 -9.33 -4.51 -17.21
CA GLY A 78 -9.20 -5.38 -18.39
C GLY A 78 -8.98 -4.64 -19.72
N ARG A 79 -8.61 -3.35 -19.68
CA ARG A 79 -8.28 -2.55 -20.88
C ARG A 79 -6.82 -2.69 -21.31
N ASP A 80 -5.96 -3.12 -20.40
CA ASP A 80 -4.55 -3.43 -20.63
C ASP A 80 -4.34 -4.91 -20.26
N ASP A 81 -3.75 -5.69 -21.14
CA ASP A 81 -3.55 -7.13 -20.95
C ASP A 81 -2.22 -7.49 -20.29
N ARG A 82 -1.39 -6.49 -19.94
CA ARG A 82 -0.20 -6.69 -19.11
C ARG A 82 -0.59 -7.24 -17.74
N LEU A 83 0.35 -7.90 -17.08
CA LEU A 83 0.20 -8.24 -15.67
C LEU A 83 0.82 -7.17 -14.77
N LEU A 84 0.12 -6.78 -13.73
CA LEU A 84 0.66 -5.94 -12.66
C LEU A 84 1.61 -6.79 -11.79
N ALA A 85 2.85 -6.33 -11.63
CA ALA A 85 3.85 -6.99 -10.78
C ALA A 85 4.31 -6.03 -9.68
N ILE A 86 3.83 -6.22 -8.44
CA ILE A 86 4.17 -5.43 -7.27
C ILE A 86 5.31 -6.13 -6.53
N VAL A 87 6.55 -5.67 -6.72
CA VAL A 87 7.76 -6.40 -6.35
C VAL A 87 8.71 -5.55 -5.52
N GLY A 88 9.19 -6.06 -4.41
CA GLY A 88 10.16 -5.36 -3.56
C GLY A 88 10.22 -5.90 -2.15
N PRO A 89 11.06 -5.31 -1.28
CA PRO A 89 11.30 -5.82 0.07
C PRO A 89 10.02 -5.99 0.90
N CYS A 90 10.04 -6.95 1.82
CA CYS A 90 8.97 -7.07 2.81
C CYS A 90 8.78 -5.75 3.56
N SER A 91 9.87 -5.09 3.94
CA SER A 91 9.90 -3.73 4.48
C SER A 91 11.21 -3.02 4.12
N ILE A 92 11.14 -1.70 3.98
CA ILE A 92 12.32 -0.84 3.83
C ILE A 92 12.89 -0.55 5.21
N HIS A 93 14.15 -0.92 5.45
CA HIS A 93 14.89 -0.59 6.65
C HIS A 93 16.20 0.16 6.35
N ASP A 94 16.77 -0.05 5.16
CA ASP A 94 17.97 0.60 4.67
C ASP A 94 17.68 1.34 3.36
N PRO A 95 17.67 2.69 3.36
CA PRO A 95 17.45 3.50 2.16
C PRO A 95 18.45 3.24 1.04
N LYS A 96 19.72 2.93 1.38
CA LYS A 96 20.77 2.65 0.38
C LYS A 96 20.50 1.32 -0.33
N ALA A 97 20.23 0.27 0.42
CA ALA A 97 19.88 -1.03 -0.15
C ALA A 97 18.59 -0.97 -0.98
N ALA A 98 17.61 -0.16 -0.54
CA ALA A 98 16.38 0.10 -1.31
C ALA A 98 16.67 0.79 -2.64
N HIS A 99 17.59 1.76 -2.68
CA HIS A 99 17.99 2.44 -3.91
C HIS A 99 18.72 1.49 -4.88
N ASP A 100 19.64 0.65 -4.37
CA ASP A 100 20.35 -0.33 -5.20
C ASP A 100 19.39 -1.37 -5.78
N TYR A 101 18.39 -1.81 -5.00
CA TYR A 101 17.34 -2.68 -5.49
C TYR A 101 16.47 -1.99 -6.55
N ALA A 102 16.03 -0.75 -6.29
CA ALA A 102 15.24 0.05 -7.23
C ALA A 102 15.95 0.25 -8.56
N THR A 103 17.27 0.48 -8.54
CA THR A 103 18.07 0.65 -9.74
C THR A 103 18.03 -0.59 -10.64
N ARG A 104 18.15 -1.79 -10.05
CA ARG A 104 18.04 -3.06 -10.80
C ARG A 104 16.62 -3.28 -11.31
N LEU A 105 15.62 -3.05 -10.47
CA LEU A 105 14.22 -3.23 -10.84
C LEU A 105 13.77 -2.25 -11.94
N ALA A 106 14.26 -1.00 -11.92
CA ALA A 106 14.01 -0.01 -12.96
C ALA A 106 14.61 -0.41 -14.32
N ALA A 107 15.78 -1.07 -14.33
CA ALA A 107 16.36 -1.61 -15.55
C ALA A 107 15.48 -2.73 -16.12
N LEU A 108 15.03 -3.65 -15.28
CA LEU A 108 14.15 -4.75 -15.67
C LEU A 108 12.76 -4.25 -16.12
N ASN A 109 12.22 -3.21 -15.47
CA ASN A 109 10.95 -2.58 -15.85
C ASN A 109 11.01 -2.00 -17.28
N ARG A 110 12.12 -1.37 -17.66
CA ARG A 110 12.30 -0.86 -19.04
C ARG A 110 12.34 -1.98 -20.09
N GLU A 111 12.87 -3.13 -19.74
CA GLU A 111 12.97 -4.28 -20.63
C GLU A 111 11.65 -5.04 -20.78
N LEU A 112 10.90 -5.21 -19.69
CA LEU A 112 9.70 -6.04 -19.63
C LEU A 112 8.39 -5.24 -19.71
N GLY A 113 8.47 -3.91 -19.84
CA GLY A 113 7.33 -2.99 -19.70
C GLY A 113 6.21 -3.13 -20.75
N ASP A 114 6.48 -3.85 -21.85
CA ASP A 114 5.48 -4.22 -22.86
C ASP A 114 4.57 -5.39 -22.40
N ARG A 115 4.98 -6.17 -21.40
CA ARG A 115 4.30 -7.38 -20.90
C ARG A 115 3.94 -7.30 -19.43
N LEU A 116 4.76 -6.62 -18.63
CA LEU A 116 4.54 -6.42 -17.20
C LEU A 116 4.47 -4.92 -16.86
N LEU A 117 3.55 -4.56 -15.98
CA LEU A 117 3.55 -3.27 -15.32
C LEU A 117 4.19 -3.44 -13.94
N ILE A 118 5.50 -3.17 -13.84
CA ILE A 118 6.26 -3.37 -12.61
C ILE A 118 6.13 -2.13 -11.72
N VAL A 119 5.71 -2.35 -10.47
CA VAL A 119 5.59 -1.32 -9.42
C VAL A 119 6.42 -1.76 -8.23
N MET A 120 7.34 -0.90 -7.76
CA MET A 120 8.18 -1.25 -6.62
C MET A 120 7.38 -1.23 -5.32
N ARG A 121 7.44 -2.32 -4.58
CA ARG A 121 6.92 -2.42 -3.22
C ARG A 121 7.85 -1.67 -2.26
N VAL A 122 7.34 -0.58 -1.65
CA VAL A 122 8.07 0.31 -0.74
C VAL A 122 7.27 0.44 0.56
N TYR A 123 7.38 -0.56 1.44
CA TYR A 123 6.63 -0.64 2.68
C TYR A 123 7.46 -0.12 3.85
N PHE A 124 6.95 0.90 4.53
CA PHE A 124 7.62 1.60 5.63
C PHE A 124 7.07 1.26 7.00
N GLU A 125 5.88 0.70 7.06
CA GLU A 125 5.15 0.35 8.27
C GLU A 125 4.83 -1.14 8.27
N LYS A 126 4.94 -1.77 9.43
CA LYS A 126 4.66 -3.22 9.57
C LYS A 126 3.67 -3.45 10.71
N PRO A 127 2.48 -4.03 10.41
CA PRO A 127 1.55 -4.44 11.44
C PRO A 127 2.15 -5.58 12.26
N ARG A 128 2.25 -5.39 13.57
CA ARG A 128 2.76 -6.40 14.49
C ARG A 128 1.63 -6.99 15.33
N THR A 129 1.58 -8.30 15.43
CA THR A 129 0.61 -9.01 16.29
C THR A 129 0.96 -8.84 17.77
N THR A 130 2.26 -8.72 18.07
CA THR A 130 2.79 -8.49 19.42
C THR A 130 3.77 -7.31 19.42
N ILE A 131 4.97 -7.47 20.00
CA ILE A 131 6.04 -6.46 20.01
C ILE A 131 7.01 -6.74 18.87
N GLY A 132 7.63 -5.68 18.33
CA GLY A 132 8.66 -5.79 17.30
C GLY A 132 8.90 -4.46 16.59
N TRP A 133 9.91 -4.40 15.73
CA TRP A 133 10.19 -3.22 14.91
C TRP A 133 8.99 -2.92 14.00
N LYS A 134 8.47 -1.69 14.08
CA LYS A 134 7.24 -1.25 13.40
C LYS A 134 7.47 -0.68 12.01
N GLY A 135 8.73 -0.59 11.56
CA GLY A 135 9.07 -0.05 10.26
C GLY A 135 9.91 1.23 10.31
N LEU A 136 10.37 1.67 9.14
CA LEU A 136 11.27 2.81 8.97
C LEU A 136 10.69 4.12 9.52
N ILE A 137 9.39 4.34 9.36
CA ILE A 137 8.75 5.57 9.86
C ILE A 137 8.82 5.64 11.39
N ASN A 138 8.58 4.53 12.07
CA ASN A 138 8.52 4.50 13.52
C ASN A 138 9.90 4.45 14.19
N ASP A 139 10.85 3.67 13.64
CA ASP A 139 12.19 3.49 14.22
C ASP A 139 13.22 3.35 13.08
N PRO A 140 13.63 4.48 12.48
CA PRO A 140 14.46 4.51 11.27
C PRO A 140 15.89 3.96 11.48
N ASP A 141 16.38 4.01 12.70
CA ASP A 141 17.74 3.59 13.05
C ASP A 141 17.81 2.19 13.69
N LEU A 142 16.67 1.49 13.81
CA LEU A 142 16.54 0.17 14.48
C LEU A 142 17.16 0.16 15.89
N ASN A 143 17.08 1.26 16.62
CA ASN A 143 17.73 1.46 17.92
C ASN A 143 16.75 1.72 19.08
N GLY A 144 15.43 1.67 18.79
CA GLY A 144 14.37 1.88 19.78
C GLY A 144 14.21 3.33 20.25
N ARG A 145 14.78 4.31 19.54
CA ARG A 145 14.61 5.75 19.86
C ARG A 145 13.35 6.35 19.27
N PHE A 146 12.75 5.70 18.28
CA PHE A 146 11.48 6.08 17.65
C PHE A 146 11.45 7.51 17.10
N ASP A 147 12.51 7.92 16.37
CA ASP A 147 12.56 9.23 15.69
C ASP A 147 11.61 9.24 14.47
N ILE A 148 10.31 9.39 14.74
CA ILE A 148 9.25 9.38 13.72
C ILE A 148 9.43 10.52 12.71
N ARG A 149 9.92 11.71 13.15
CA ARG A 149 10.20 12.82 12.25
C ARG A 149 11.24 12.46 11.19
N LYS A 150 12.34 11.86 11.63
CA LYS A 150 13.40 11.35 10.73
C LYS A 150 12.87 10.23 9.84
N GLY A 151 12.10 9.30 10.41
CA GLY A 151 11.50 8.18 9.67
C GLY A 151 10.58 8.65 8.57
N MET A 152 9.73 9.65 8.82
CA MET A 152 8.84 10.23 7.82
C MET A 152 9.61 10.93 6.69
N TRP A 153 10.68 11.68 7.04
CA TRP A 153 11.56 12.30 6.04
C TRP A 153 12.24 11.27 5.17
N LEU A 154 12.80 10.20 5.78
CA LEU A 154 13.45 9.11 5.06
C LEU A 154 12.48 8.34 4.15
N ALA A 155 11.25 8.09 4.61
CA ALA A 155 10.23 7.43 3.79
C ALA A 155 9.93 8.23 2.52
N ARG A 156 9.71 9.55 2.65
CA ARG A 156 9.51 10.42 1.50
C ARG A 156 10.74 10.48 0.59
N LYS A 157 11.95 10.54 1.16
CA LYS A 157 13.21 10.54 0.41
C LYS A 157 13.38 9.25 -0.42
N VAL A 158 13.13 8.08 0.17
CA VAL A 158 13.19 6.80 -0.56
C VAL A 158 12.19 6.79 -1.73
N LEU A 159 10.98 7.29 -1.51
CA LEU A 159 9.98 7.37 -2.59
C LEU A 159 10.41 8.30 -3.72
N THR A 160 10.94 9.49 -3.41
CA THR A 160 11.46 10.40 -4.46
C THR A 160 12.65 9.79 -5.20
N ASP A 161 13.51 9.03 -4.53
CA ASP A 161 14.62 8.33 -5.16
C ASP A 161 14.12 7.23 -6.12
N VAL A 162 13.16 6.42 -5.70
CA VAL A 162 12.54 5.38 -6.54
C VAL A 162 11.89 6.00 -7.79
N LEU A 163 11.10 7.06 -7.61
CA LEU A 163 10.45 7.74 -8.73
C LEU A 163 11.46 8.39 -9.68
N SER A 164 12.60 8.90 -9.18
CA SER A 164 13.66 9.50 -10.03
C SER A 164 14.30 8.49 -10.99
N LEU A 165 14.23 7.19 -10.67
CA LEU A 165 14.68 6.09 -11.53
C LEU A 165 13.66 5.71 -12.61
N GLY A 166 12.49 6.36 -12.63
CA GLY A 166 11.37 6.04 -13.52
C GLY A 166 10.59 4.80 -13.09
N LEU A 167 10.61 4.46 -11.79
CA LEU A 167 9.93 3.30 -11.25
C LEU A 167 8.75 3.74 -10.37
N PRO A 168 7.50 3.34 -10.66
CA PRO A 168 6.35 3.64 -9.81
C PRO A 168 6.43 2.87 -8.49
N ALA A 169 5.83 3.43 -7.43
CA ALA A 169 5.91 2.90 -6.07
C ALA A 169 4.55 2.44 -5.54
N ALA A 170 4.58 1.35 -4.75
CA ALA A 170 3.45 0.80 -4.01
C ALA A 170 3.76 0.76 -2.51
N THR A 171 2.75 1.01 -1.65
CA THR A 171 2.90 0.89 -0.20
C THR A 171 1.68 0.25 0.46
N GLU A 172 1.80 -0.13 1.74
CA GLU A 172 0.68 -0.51 2.60
C GLU A 172 0.32 0.67 3.50
N TRP A 173 -0.96 1.02 3.55
CA TRP A 173 -1.48 2.06 4.42
C TRP A 173 -1.91 1.43 5.74
N LEU A 174 -1.12 1.67 6.78
CA LEU A 174 -1.38 1.17 8.13
C LEU A 174 -1.88 2.29 9.05
N ASP A 175 -1.17 3.41 9.11
CA ASP A 175 -1.55 4.58 9.87
C ASP A 175 -2.44 5.51 9.03
N PRO A 176 -3.56 6.06 9.58
CA PRO A 176 -4.47 6.92 8.82
C PRO A 176 -3.92 8.33 8.54
N ILE A 177 -2.82 8.73 9.17
CA ILE A 177 -2.21 10.07 9.01
C ILE A 177 -1.09 10.05 7.98
N THR A 178 -0.30 8.97 7.88
CA THR A 178 0.84 8.85 6.95
C THR A 178 0.49 9.12 5.49
N PRO A 179 -0.73 8.82 4.99
CA PRO A 179 -1.10 9.15 3.62
C PRO A 179 -0.95 10.62 3.26
N GLN A 180 -1.24 11.54 4.18
CA GLN A 180 -1.12 12.98 3.91
C GLN A 180 0.32 13.43 3.64
N TYR A 181 1.30 12.64 4.08
CA TYR A 181 2.73 12.90 3.87
C TYR A 181 3.29 12.26 2.60
N LEU A 182 2.69 11.17 2.11
CA LEU A 182 3.31 10.28 1.13
C LEU A 182 2.44 9.97 -0.10
N CYS A 183 1.11 10.17 -0.05
CA CYS A 183 0.20 9.66 -1.09
C CYS A 183 0.44 10.28 -2.47
N ASP A 184 1.02 11.48 -2.56
CA ASP A 184 1.38 12.14 -3.81
C ASP A 184 2.48 11.38 -4.61
N LEU A 185 3.23 10.48 -3.94
CA LEU A 185 4.34 9.70 -4.50
C LEU A 185 3.96 8.23 -4.79
N ILE A 186 2.75 7.80 -4.47
CA ILE A 186 2.33 6.39 -4.53
C ILE A 186 1.39 6.14 -5.71
N SER A 187 1.67 5.07 -6.45
CA SER A 187 0.88 4.65 -7.61
C SER A 187 -0.12 3.54 -7.31
N TRP A 188 0.13 2.72 -6.29
CA TRP A 188 -0.75 1.65 -5.82
C TRP A 188 -0.65 1.50 -4.29
N GLY A 189 -1.76 1.23 -3.64
CA GLY A 189 -1.80 1.03 -2.18
C GLY A 189 -2.43 -0.29 -1.77
N ALA A 190 -2.03 -0.82 -0.61
CA ALA A 190 -2.65 -1.99 0.02
C ALA A 190 -3.30 -1.64 1.35
N ILE A 191 -4.38 -2.36 1.68
CA ILE A 191 -4.86 -2.53 3.05
C ILE A 191 -4.57 -3.97 3.47
N GLY A 192 -3.78 -4.13 4.53
CA GLY A 192 -3.36 -5.42 5.03
C GLY A 192 -4.49 -6.26 5.62
N ALA A 193 -4.30 -7.58 5.67
CA ALA A 193 -5.29 -8.54 6.14
C ALA A 193 -5.83 -8.26 7.55
N ARG A 194 -5.02 -7.66 8.44
CA ARG A 194 -5.43 -7.31 9.81
C ARG A 194 -6.30 -6.05 9.87
N ASN A 195 -6.29 -5.22 8.82
CA ASN A 195 -6.97 -3.93 8.74
C ASN A 195 -8.16 -3.93 7.78
N THR A 196 -8.35 -5.01 7.02
CA THR A 196 -9.42 -5.12 6.02
C THR A 196 -10.82 -4.93 6.62
N GLU A 197 -11.07 -5.38 7.84
CA GLU A 197 -12.36 -5.20 8.53
C GLU A 197 -12.52 -3.83 9.20
N SER A 198 -11.45 -3.03 9.28
CA SER A 198 -11.46 -1.74 9.96
C SER A 198 -12.23 -0.69 9.17
N GLN A 199 -13.23 -0.07 9.79
CA GLN A 199 -13.98 1.05 9.20
C GLN A 199 -13.04 2.20 8.82
N VAL A 200 -12.09 2.57 9.68
CA VAL A 200 -11.13 3.66 9.43
C VAL A 200 -10.35 3.43 8.13
N HIS A 201 -9.94 2.18 7.85
CA HIS A 201 -9.19 1.87 6.63
C HIS A 201 -10.07 1.83 5.38
N ARG A 202 -11.36 1.47 5.49
CA ARG A 202 -12.32 1.56 4.38
C ARG A 202 -12.61 3.02 4.01
N GLU A 203 -12.85 3.86 5.02
CA GLU A 203 -13.01 5.31 4.87
C GLU A 203 -11.77 5.94 4.24
N LEU A 204 -10.58 5.61 4.76
CA LEU A 204 -9.31 6.06 4.20
C LEU A 204 -9.19 5.67 2.72
N ALA A 205 -9.42 4.39 2.37
CA ALA A 205 -9.33 3.89 1.01
C ALA A 205 -10.29 4.59 0.05
N SER A 206 -11.48 5.00 0.52
CA SER A 206 -12.47 5.73 -0.29
C SER A 206 -11.96 7.08 -0.78
N GLY A 207 -11.02 7.69 -0.05
CA GLY A 207 -10.43 8.99 -0.38
C GLY A 207 -9.07 8.92 -1.08
N MET A 208 -8.48 7.72 -1.23
CA MET A 208 -7.17 7.58 -1.86
C MET A 208 -7.22 7.86 -3.36
N SER A 209 -6.15 8.51 -3.85
CA SER A 209 -6.04 8.91 -5.26
C SER A 209 -5.47 7.81 -6.18
N MET A 210 -5.13 6.64 -5.62
CA MET A 210 -4.59 5.48 -6.33
C MET A 210 -5.50 4.26 -6.13
N PRO A 211 -5.38 3.23 -7.00
CA PRO A 211 -6.01 1.93 -6.78
C PRO A 211 -5.57 1.31 -5.45
N ILE A 212 -6.51 0.69 -4.72
CA ILE A 212 -6.27 0.07 -3.42
C ILE A 212 -6.63 -1.41 -3.45
N GLY A 213 -5.65 -2.26 -3.12
CA GLY A 213 -5.84 -3.69 -2.94
C GLY A 213 -6.18 -4.04 -1.49
N PHE A 214 -7.35 -4.63 -1.25
CA PHE A 214 -7.72 -5.21 0.04
C PHE A 214 -7.31 -6.67 0.11
N LYS A 215 -6.43 -7.02 1.06
CA LYS A 215 -6.02 -8.41 1.27
C LYS A 215 -7.13 -9.17 1.99
N ASN A 216 -7.38 -10.44 1.60
CA ASN A 216 -8.29 -11.30 2.35
C ASN A 216 -7.85 -11.43 3.81
N ALA A 217 -8.79 -11.74 4.70
CA ALA A 217 -8.54 -11.87 6.13
C ALA A 217 -7.52 -12.99 6.44
N THR A 218 -6.93 -12.96 7.64
CA THR A 218 -5.86 -13.90 8.03
C THR A 218 -6.31 -15.34 8.13
N ASP A 219 -7.61 -15.58 8.37
CA ASP A 219 -8.24 -16.90 8.37
C ASP A 219 -8.55 -17.45 6.97
N GLY A 220 -8.37 -16.62 5.92
CA GLY A 220 -8.64 -16.95 4.53
C GLY A 220 -9.98 -16.48 4.01
N SER A 221 -10.85 -15.91 4.85
CA SER A 221 -12.16 -15.42 4.43
C SER A 221 -12.02 -14.24 3.46
N ILE A 222 -12.77 -14.31 2.36
CA ILE A 222 -12.74 -13.31 1.27
C ILE A 222 -13.79 -12.22 1.50
N LYS A 223 -14.90 -12.58 2.13
CA LYS A 223 -16.03 -11.68 2.33
C LYS A 223 -15.66 -10.33 2.95
N PRO A 224 -14.81 -10.23 4.01
CA PRO A 224 -14.41 -8.93 4.55
C PRO A 224 -13.73 -8.03 3.52
N ALA A 225 -12.87 -8.58 2.66
CA ALA A 225 -12.19 -7.81 1.62
C ALA A 225 -13.15 -7.37 0.50
N ALA A 226 -14.09 -8.24 0.10
CA ALA A 226 -15.12 -7.91 -0.87
C ALA A 226 -16.06 -6.80 -0.35
N ASP A 227 -16.52 -6.91 0.90
CA ASP A 227 -17.32 -5.87 1.56
C ASP A 227 -16.54 -4.55 1.68
N SER A 228 -15.23 -4.61 1.86
CA SER A 228 -14.36 -3.43 1.95
C SER A 228 -14.18 -2.74 0.60
N CYS A 229 -14.01 -3.50 -0.47
CA CYS A 229 -14.00 -2.95 -1.84
C CYS A 229 -15.31 -2.23 -2.14
N PHE A 230 -16.46 -2.85 -1.82
CA PHE A 230 -17.77 -2.22 -2.00
C PHE A 230 -17.92 -0.96 -1.15
N SER A 231 -17.58 -1.03 0.16
CA SER A 231 -17.66 0.12 1.07
C SER A 231 -16.80 1.27 0.56
N ALA A 232 -15.51 1.03 0.29
CA ALA A 232 -14.57 2.05 -0.14
C ALA A 232 -14.88 2.65 -1.52
N ALA A 233 -15.66 1.96 -2.35
CA ALA A 233 -16.15 2.49 -3.64
C ALA A 233 -17.28 3.52 -3.49
N ASN A 234 -17.84 3.71 -2.28
CA ASN A 234 -18.91 4.65 -1.99
C ASN A 234 -18.40 5.88 -1.22
N GLU A 235 -19.30 6.87 -1.08
CA GLU A 235 -19.03 8.12 -0.34
C GLU A 235 -18.90 7.87 1.15
N HIS A 236 -17.94 8.57 1.80
CA HIS A 236 -17.71 8.55 3.23
C HIS A 236 -17.44 9.94 3.79
N HIS A 237 -17.76 10.10 5.09
CA HIS A 237 -17.45 11.29 5.88
C HIS A 237 -16.70 10.87 7.15
N PHE A 238 -15.47 11.38 7.34
CA PHE A 238 -14.64 10.97 8.48
C PHE A 238 -13.63 12.05 8.89
N LEU A 239 -13.05 11.88 10.07
CA LEU A 239 -12.00 12.77 10.57
C LEU A 239 -10.64 12.44 9.92
N SER A 240 -9.96 13.47 9.43
CA SER A 240 -8.62 13.37 8.83
C SER A 240 -7.80 14.61 9.18
N ILE A 241 -6.59 14.72 8.62
CA ILE A 241 -5.81 15.94 8.64
C ILE A 241 -5.60 16.48 7.22
N ASN A 242 -5.46 17.81 7.09
CA ASN A 242 -5.08 18.44 5.83
C ASN A 242 -3.54 18.58 5.71
N LEU A 243 -3.07 19.19 4.62
CA LEU A 243 -1.64 19.41 4.39
C LEU A 243 -0.99 20.36 5.41
N ASP A 244 -1.76 21.12 6.14
CA ASP A 244 -1.28 22.01 7.21
C ASP A 244 -1.31 21.35 8.60
N GLY A 245 -1.65 20.06 8.67
CA GLY A 245 -1.72 19.27 9.90
C GLY A 245 -2.97 19.55 10.75
N GLN A 246 -3.92 20.31 10.23
CA GLN A 246 -5.16 20.62 10.94
C GLN A 246 -6.14 19.46 10.82
N VAL A 247 -6.84 19.14 11.89
CA VAL A 247 -7.93 18.18 11.89
C VAL A 247 -9.09 18.71 11.06
N ILE A 248 -9.60 17.90 10.15
CA ILE A 248 -10.69 18.23 9.23
C ILE A 248 -11.76 17.15 9.20
N SER A 249 -12.96 17.51 8.78
CA SER A 249 -13.94 16.56 8.26
C SER A 249 -13.70 16.37 6.77
N ALA A 250 -13.38 15.16 6.37
CA ALA A 250 -13.21 14.80 4.98
C ALA A 250 -14.50 14.20 4.42
N GLU A 251 -14.88 14.61 3.21
CA GLU A 251 -15.95 14.02 2.40
C GLU A 251 -15.31 13.41 1.16
N THR A 252 -15.58 12.15 0.88
CA THR A 252 -15.00 11.41 -0.26
C THR A 252 -16.05 11.04 -1.28
N LYS A 253 -15.63 10.82 -2.53
CA LYS A 253 -16.50 10.36 -3.63
C LYS A 253 -16.57 8.84 -3.74
N GLY A 254 -15.76 8.13 -2.94
CA GLY A 254 -15.48 6.72 -3.15
C GLY A 254 -14.34 6.47 -4.13
N ASN A 255 -13.68 5.32 -3.99
CA ASN A 255 -12.59 4.87 -4.84
C ASN A 255 -13.04 3.62 -5.63
N PRO A 256 -13.43 3.76 -6.91
CA PRO A 256 -13.94 2.66 -7.72
C PRO A 256 -12.86 1.64 -8.12
N ASP A 257 -11.59 1.92 -7.86
CA ASP A 257 -10.45 1.07 -8.23
C ASP A 257 -9.99 0.17 -7.07
N CYS A 258 -10.82 0.00 -6.04
CA CYS A 258 -10.60 -0.96 -4.96
C CYS A 258 -10.80 -2.39 -5.48
N HIS A 259 -9.89 -3.32 -5.12
CA HIS A 259 -9.88 -4.68 -5.62
C HIS A 259 -9.33 -5.68 -4.60
N LEU A 260 -9.56 -6.98 -4.84
CA LEU A 260 -9.14 -8.07 -3.97
C LEU A 260 -7.68 -8.47 -4.23
N VAL A 261 -6.98 -8.78 -3.14
CA VAL A 261 -5.66 -9.43 -3.14
C VAL A 261 -5.74 -10.71 -2.32
N LEU A 262 -5.46 -11.87 -2.95
CA LEU A 262 -5.35 -13.16 -2.27
C LEU A 262 -3.96 -13.33 -1.68
N ARG A 263 -3.88 -13.54 -0.36
CA ARG A 263 -2.59 -13.64 0.38
C ARG A 263 -2.41 -14.95 1.14
N GLY A 264 -3.26 -15.97 0.86
CA GLY A 264 -3.33 -17.19 1.65
C GLY A 264 -3.98 -16.99 3.01
N SER A 265 -3.86 -17.98 3.87
CA SER A 265 -4.43 -18.01 5.20
C SER A 265 -3.51 -18.68 6.21
N SER A 266 -3.91 -18.70 7.47
CA SER A 266 -3.26 -19.48 8.53
C SER A 266 -3.42 -20.99 8.32
N SER A 267 -4.40 -21.43 7.53
CA SER A 267 -4.67 -22.84 7.21
C SER A 267 -4.10 -23.31 5.86
N GLY A 268 -3.53 -22.41 5.07
CA GLY A 268 -2.89 -22.75 3.79
C GLY A 268 -3.04 -21.72 2.69
N PRO A 269 -2.51 -22.03 1.50
CA PRO A 269 -2.57 -21.16 0.33
C PRO A 269 -3.98 -21.04 -0.25
N ASN A 270 -4.18 -19.96 -1.06
CA ASN A 270 -5.43 -19.71 -1.80
C ASN A 270 -5.17 -19.16 -3.22
N TYR A 271 -4.03 -19.48 -3.80
CA TYR A 271 -3.67 -19.05 -5.16
C TYR A 271 -4.02 -20.06 -6.26
N ASP A 272 -4.42 -21.28 -5.91
CA ASP A 272 -4.78 -22.33 -6.85
C ASP A 272 -6.03 -21.98 -7.68
N PRO A 273 -6.25 -22.64 -8.85
CA PRO A 273 -7.36 -22.30 -9.74
C PRO A 273 -8.75 -22.37 -9.10
N VAL A 274 -8.96 -23.31 -8.17
CA VAL A 274 -10.26 -23.49 -7.49
C VAL A 274 -10.50 -22.34 -6.51
N SER A 275 -9.48 -21.98 -5.73
CA SER A 275 -9.53 -20.84 -4.82
C SER A 275 -9.73 -19.51 -5.54
N VAL A 276 -9.03 -19.29 -6.66
CA VAL A 276 -9.20 -18.09 -7.49
C VAL A 276 -10.62 -18.02 -8.07
N ALA A 277 -11.13 -19.10 -8.65
CA ALA A 277 -12.49 -19.13 -9.20
C ALA A 277 -13.54 -18.84 -8.13
N ARG A 278 -13.42 -19.46 -6.94
CA ARG A 278 -14.31 -19.20 -5.80
C ARG A 278 -14.24 -17.74 -5.36
N ALA A 279 -13.05 -17.16 -5.28
CA ALA A 279 -12.87 -15.77 -4.89
C ALA A 279 -13.56 -14.81 -5.88
N LEU A 280 -13.46 -15.08 -7.18
CA LEU A 280 -14.14 -14.30 -8.22
C LEU A 280 -15.68 -14.44 -8.13
N ASP A 281 -16.18 -15.61 -7.80
CA ASP A 281 -17.62 -15.83 -7.61
C ASP A 281 -18.13 -15.11 -6.35
N ASP A 282 -17.39 -15.15 -5.25
CA ASP A 282 -17.70 -14.42 -4.02
C ASP A 282 -17.70 -12.88 -4.27
N LEU A 283 -16.76 -12.36 -5.06
CA LEU A 283 -16.70 -10.95 -5.46
C LEU A 283 -17.94 -10.55 -6.27
N LYS A 284 -18.34 -11.33 -7.28
CA LYS A 284 -19.54 -11.08 -8.08
C LYS A 284 -20.80 -11.09 -7.23
N ALA A 285 -20.87 -11.97 -6.23
CA ALA A 285 -22.01 -12.05 -5.31
C ALA A 285 -22.07 -10.86 -4.33
N SER A 286 -20.97 -10.18 -4.07
CA SER A 286 -20.85 -9.13 -3.04
C SER A 286 -21.34 -7.74 -3.46
N LYS A 287 -21.78 -7.53 -4.70
CA LYS A 287 -22.10 -6.21 -5.28
C LYS A 287 -20.91 -5.26 -5.41
N ALA A 288 -19.66 -5.74 -5.24
CA ALA A 288 -18.45 -4.98 -5.52
C ALA A 288 -18.32 -4.83 -7.04
N ALA A 289 -18.81 -3.72 -7.58
CA ALA A 289 -18.67 -3.38 -9.00
C ALA A 289 -17.21 -2.92 -9.31
N GLY A 290 -16.82 -2.99 -10.57
CA GLY A 290 -15.54 -2.46 -11.04
C GLY A 290 -14.48 -3.53 -11.28
N PRO A 291 -13.25 -3.43 -10.72
CA PRO A 291 -12.15 -4.37 -11.01
C PRO A 291 -12.46 -5.85 -10.74
N SER A 292 -13.38 -6.14 -9.82
CA SER A 292 -13.80 -7.50 -9.47
C SER A 292 -14.40 -8.29 -10.66
N ASP A 293 -14.89 -7.62 -11.68
CA ASP A 293 -15.45 -8.27 -12.88
C ASP A 293 -14.36 -8.83 -13.78
N HIS A 294 -13.12 -8.34 -13.65
CA HIS A 294 -12.00 -8.69 -14.51
C HIS A 294 -11.00 -9.63 -13.85
N GLY A 295 -10.87 -9.61 -12.53
CA GLY A 295 -9.95 -10.49 -11.82
C GLY A 295 -9.49 -9.94 -10.46
N LEU A 296 -8.39 -10.53 -9.98
CA LEU A 296 -7.78 -10.24 -8.68
C LEU A 296 -6.25 -10.26 -8.77
N ILE A 297 -5.58 -9.80 -7.71
CA ILE A 297 -4.12 -9.92 -7.56
C ILE A 297 -3.81 -11.07 -6.61
N ILE A 298 -2.73 -11.81 -6.87
CA ILE A 298 -2.22 -12.86 -5.98
C ILE A 298 -0.94 -12.35 -5.30
N ASP A 299 -0.99 -12.22 -3.99
CA ASP A 299 0.20 -12.03 -3.15
C ASP A 299 0.85 -13.41 -2.93
N ALA A 300 1.97 -13.65 -3.60
CA ALA A 300 2.68 -14.93 -3.57
C ALA A 300 3.37 -15.21 -2.24
N ALA A 301 3.59 -14.15 -1.43
CA ALA A 301 4.17 -14.23 -0.08
C ALA A 301 3.15 -14.72 0.97
N HIS A 302 3.49 -14.55 2.24
CA HIS A 302 2.63 -14.77 3.40
C HIS A 302 2.07 -16.20 3.52
N GLY A 303 0.73 -16.34 3.55
CA GLY A 303 0.05 -17.64 3.67
C GLY A 303 0.13 -18.48 2.39
N ASN A 304 0.39 -17.87 1.25
CA ASN A 304 0.53 -18.58 -0.02
C ASN A 304 1.86 -19.34 -0.14
N CYS A 305 2.92 -18.88 0.53
CA CYS A 305 4.22 -19.56 0.55
C CYS A 305 4.66 -20.03 1.95
N GLY A 306 3.83 -19.82 2.99
CA GLY A 306 4.23 -20.14 4.37
C GLY A 306 5.42 -19.33 4.88
N LYS A 307 5.72 -18.16 4.26
CA LYS A 307 6.88 -17.28 4.52
C LYS A 307 8.22 -17.87 4.10
N ASP A 308 8.21 -18.82 3.18
CA ASP A 308 9.38 -19.42 2.57
C ASP A 308 9.62 -18.78 1.20
N GLU A 309 10.75 -18.10 1.03
CA GLU A 309 11.08 -17.37 -0.20
C GLU A 309 11.33 -18.29 -1.41
N VAL A 310 11.70 -19.56 -1.18
CA VAL A 310 11.85 -20.54 -2.26
C VAL A 310 10.48 -20.95 -2.76
N VAL A 311 9.53 -21.20 -1.85
CA VAL A 311 8.15 -21.53 -2.20
C VAL A 311 7.46 -20.32 -2.86
N GLU A 312 7.74 -19.09 -2.40
CA GLU A 312 7.20 -17.88 -3.01
C GLU A 312 7.55 -17.78 -4.51
N ALA A 313 8.79 -18.04 -4.86
CA ALA A 313 9.22 -18.07 -6.26
C ALA A 313 8.50 -19.17 -7.06
N GLN A 314 8.25 -20.33 -6.47
CA GLN A 314 7.50 -21.44 -7.10
C GLN A 314 6.03 -21.08 -7.33
N VAL A 315 5.40 -20.37 -6.38
CA VAL A 315 4.02 -19.84 -6.55
C VAL A 315 3.92 -18.96 -7.80
N ILE A 316 4.91 -18.07 -8.01
CA ILE A 316 4.91 -17.21 -9.20
C ILE A 316 5.14 -18.00 -10.48
N GLU A 317 5.97 -19.04 -10.45
CA GLU A 317 6.16 -19.93 -11.60
C GLU A 317 4.90 -20.72 -11.96
N ASP A 318 4.14 -21.17 -10.96
CA ASP A 318 2.83 -21.80 -11.18
C ASP A 318 1.86 -20.81 -11.84
N ILE A 319 1.76 -19.59 -11.29
CA ILE A 319 0.92 -18.53 -11.85
C ILE A 319 1.35 -18.23 -13.31
N ALA A 320 2.65 -18.14 -13.60
CA ALA A 320 3.14 -17.91 -14.95
C ALA A 320 2.72 -19.04 -15.91
N SER A 321 2.78 -20.29 -15.46
CA SER A 321 2.36 -21.45 -16.26
C SER A 321 0.86 -21.40 -16.58
N ARG A 322 0.02 -20.99 -15.64
CA ARG A 322 -1.42 -20.82 -15.80
C ARG A 322 -1.77 -19.66 -16.73
N VAL A 323 -1.06 -18.53 -16.59
CA VAL A 323 -1.21 -17.38 -17.49
C VAL A 323 -0.85 -17.77 -18.93
N ALA A 324 0.26 -18.50 -19.14
CA ALA A 324 0.65 -19.01 -20.46
C ALA A 324 -0.40 -19.97 -21.05
N ALA A 325 -1.09 -20.75 -20.20
CA ALA A 325 -2.19 -21.63 -20.59
C ALA A 325 -3.51 -20.88 -20.87
N GLY A 326 -3.53 -19.53 -20.74
CA GLY A 326 -4.69 -18.70 -21.05
C GLY A 326 -5.64 -18.45 -19.88
N GLU A 327 -5.26 -18.78 -18.63
CA GLU A 327 -6.10 -18.47 -17.48
C GLU A 327 -6.33 -16.96 -17.38
N ARG A 328 -7.60 -16.61 -17.22
CA ARG A 328 -8.06 -15.22 -17.00
C ARG A 328 -8.52 -15.06 -15.56
N GLY A 329 -8.54 -13.81 -15.07
CA GLY A 329 -8.93 -13.52 -13.68
C GLY A 329 -7.74 -13.30 -12.74
N ILE A 330 -6.50 -13.54 -13.20
CA ILE A 330 -5.29 -13.08 -12.51
C ILE A 330 -4.80 -11.79 -13.21
N LEU A 331 -4.94 -10.66 -12.53
CA LEU A 331 -4.55 -9.33 -13.05
C LEU A 331 -3.11 -8.97 -12.67
N GLY A 332 -2.55 -9.65 -11.69
CA GLY A 332 -1.18 -9.40 -11.26
C GLY A 332 -0.75 -10.24 -10.08
N ILE A 333 0.51 -10.03 -9.70
CA ILE A 333 1.16 -10.67 -8.56
C ILE A 333 1.73 -9.63 -7.60
N MET A 334 1.88 -10.03 -6.33
CA MET A 334 2.73 -9.33 -5.36
C MET A 334 3.80 -10.29 -4.88
N MET A 335 5.03 -9.78 -4.72
CA MET A 335 6.21 -10.57 -4.37
C MET A 335 7.08 -9.81 -3.36
N GLU A 336 7.50 -10.51 -2.31
CA GLU A 336 8.51 -10.03 -1.37
C GLU A 336 9.91 -10.43 -1.83
N SER A 337 10.70 -9.44 -2.26
CA SER A 337 12.01 -9.63 -2.90
C SER A 337 13.01 -8.59 -2.43
N PHE A 338 14.27 -8.98 -2.24
CA PHE A 338 15.34 -8.04 -1.93
C PHE A 338 16.66 -8.44 -2.59
N LEU A 339 17.76 -7.72 -2.26
CA LEU A 339 19.08 -8.00 -2.87
C LEU A 339 19.62 -9.38 -2.48
N VAL A 340 19.45 -9.75 -1.21
CA VAL A 340 19.89 -11.02 -0.62
C VAL A 340 18.66 -11.77 -0.11
N GLY A 341 18.62 -13.08 -0.33
CA GLY A 341 17.52 -13.96 0.08
C GLY A 341 17.42 -14.17 1.58
N GLY A 342 16.20 -14.57 2.02
CA GLY A 342 15.92 -14.85 3.41
C GLY A 342 15.63 -13.62 4.26
N HIS A 343 15.84 -13.75 5.56
CA HIS A 343 15.66 -12.69 6.55
C HIS A 343 16.70 -12.79 7.67
N GLN A 344 16.82 -11.72 8.44
CA GLN A 344 17.65 -11.60 9.64
C GLN A 344 16.89 -10.85 10.73
N ASP A 345 17.33 -10.97 11.98
CA ASP A 345 16.74 -10.24 13.09
C ASP A 345 17.10 -8.74 13.01
N PRO A 346 16.19 -7.84 13.41
CA PRO A 346 16.46 -6.42 13.49
C PRO A 346 17.64 -6.12 14.41
N ALA A 347 18.62 -5.37 13.91
CA ALA A 347 19.80 -4.92 14.62
C ALA A 347 20.24 -3.56 14.07
N PRO A 348 21.17 -2.81 14.72
CA PRO A 348 21.76 -1.62 14.12
C PRO A 348 22.30 -1.89 12.71
N LEU A 349 22.15 -0.91 11.80
CA LEU A 349 22.43 -1.08 10.36
C LEU A 349 23.83 -1.60 10.05
N ASP A 350 24.84 -1.23 10.87
CA ASP A 350 26.23 -1.67 10.73
C ASP A 350 26.49 -3.14 11.11
N GLN A 351 25.51 -3.79 11.71
CA GLN A 351 25.56 -5.21 12.11
C GLN A 351 24.73 -6.11 11.18
N LEU A 352 23.97 -5.52 10.25
CA LEU A 352 23.11 -6.24 9.33
C LEU A 352 23.84 -6.70 8.07
N VAL A 353 23.40 -7.81 7.52
CA VAL A 353 23.75 -8.21 6.15
C VAL A 353 23.07 -7.23 5.19
N TYR A 354 23.87 -6.51 4.41
CA TYR A 354 23.39 -5.51 3.47
C TYR A 354 22.42 -6.13 2.44
N GLY A 355 21.24 -5.52 2.33
CA GLY A 355 20.23 -5.94 1.36
C GLY A 355 19.48 -7.23 1.72
N GLN A 356 19.54 -7.70 2.97
CA GLN A 356 18.72 -8.79 3.48
C GLN A 356 17.60 -8.25 4.36
N SER A 357 16.38 -8.81 4.26
CA SER A 357 15.20 -8.37 5.00
C SER A 357 15.37 -8.48 6.52
N VAL A 358 14.83 -7.53 7.28
CA VAL A 358 14.71 -7.59 8.76
C VAL A 358 13.28 -7.94 9.23
N THR A 359 12.44 -8.38 8.30
CA THR A 359 11.07 -8.81 8.58
C THR A 359 10.83 -10.20 7.98
N ASP A 360 9.83 -10.42 7.13
CA ASP A 360 9.64 -11.75 6.52
C ASP A 360 10.72 -12.01 5.45
N ALA A 361 11.01 -13.28 5.18
CA ALA A 361 12.01 -13.69 4.19
C ALA A 361 11.64 -13.18 2.79
N CYS A 362 12.64 -12.74 2.03
CA CYS A 362 12.49 -12.20 0.68
C CYS A 362 13.22 -13.09 -0.34
N VAL A 363 12.66 -13.19 -1.53
CA VAL A 363 13.31 -13.85 -2.67
C VAL A 363 14.55 -13.05 -3.08
N PRO A 364 15.74 -13.67 -3.31
CA PRO A 364 16.95 -12.96 -3.73
C PRO A 364 16.80 -12.39 -5.14
N TRP A 365 17.57 -11.33 -5.44
CA TRP A 365 17.49 -10.61 -6.71
C TRP A 365 17.59 -11.52 -7.94
N ASP A 366 18.58 -12.40 -8.01
CA ASP A 366 18.79 -13.24 -9.19
C ASP A 366 17.59 -14.15 -9.47
N ARG A 367 16.95 -14.65 -8.42
CA ARG A 367 15.75 -15.46 -8.54
C ARG A 367 14.53 -14.61 -8.93
N THR A 368 14.45 -13.39 -8.39
CA THR A 368 13.41 -12.40 -8.75
C THR A 368 13.44 -12.09 -10.23
N GLU A 369 14.59 -11.79 -10.78
CA GLU A 369 14.76 -11.51 -12.20
C GLU A 369 14.29 -12.70 -13.05
N GLN A 370 14.69 -13.93 -12.70
CA GLN A 370 14.28 -15.14 -13.40
C GLN A 370 12.76 -15.31 -13.44
N VAL A 371 12.08 -15.19 -12.30
CA VAL A 371 10.62 -15.39 -12.25
C VAL A 371 9.84 -14.28 -12.93
N LEU A 372 10.32 -13.01 -12.89
CA LEU A 372 9.71 -11.92 -13.63
C LEU A 372 9.86 -12.09 -15.15
N ARG A 373 11.01 -12.53 -15.64
CA ARG A 373 11.20 -12.88 -17.06
C ARG A 373 10.25 -13.99 -17.48
N LYS A 374 10.14 -15.05 -16.68
CA LYS A 374 9.21 -16.17 -16.93
C LYS A 374 7.75 -15.70 -16.96
N LEU A 375 7.37 -14.79 -16.06
CA LEU A 375 6.03 -14.21 -16.06
C LEU A 375 5.76 -13.35 -17.32
N ALA A 376 6.75 -12.56 -17.76
CA ALA A 376 6.67 -11.79 -19.00
C ALA A 376 6.54 -12.70 -20.23
N ASP A 377 7.29 -13.81 -20.30
CA ASP A 377 7.20 -14.79 -21.38
C ASP A 377 5.83 -15.49 -21.39
N ALA A 378 5.22 -15.70 -20.22
CA ALA A 378 3.87 -16.22 -20.09
C ALA A 378 2.82 -15.29 -20.70
N VAL A 379 2.96 -13.96 -20.50
CA VAL A 379 2.09 -12.97 -21.14
C VAL A 379 2.26 -12.98 -22.66
N ALA A 380 3.50 -13.08 -23.17
CA ALA A 380 3.77 -13.18 -24.61
C ALA A 380 3.14 -14.46 -25.20
N THR A 381 3.26 -15.59 -24.51
CA THR A 381 2.65 -16.87 -24.92
C THR A 381 1.13 -16.76 -24.96
N ARG A 382 0.52 -16.15 -23.94
CA ARG A 382 -0.94 -15.93 -23.90
C ARG A 382 -1.42 -15.07 -25.07
N ARG A 383 -0.67 -14.02 -25.45
CA ARG A 383 -0.99 -13.16 -26.60
C ARG A 383 -0.93 -13.93 -27.91
N ALA A 384 0.14 -14.70 -28.13
CA ALA A 384 0.31 -15.51 -29.34
C ALA A 384 -0.77 -16.59 -29.51
N ALA A 385 -1.34 -17.09 -28.42
CA ALA A 385 -2.44 -18.05 -28.46
C ALA A 385 -3.82 -17.42 -28.72
N ALA A 386 -3.93 -16.10 -28.64
CA ALA A 386 -5.19 -15.35 -28.88
C ALA A 386 -5.29 -14.79 -30.30
N GLU A 387 -4.18 -14.77 -31.06
CA GLU A 387 -4.08 -14.47 -32.49
C GLU A 387 -4.45 -15.68 -33.36
#